data_b1016250891f07c718584e7874e97c43
#
_entry.id   b1016250891f07c718584e7874e97c43
#
_cell.length_a   1.000
_cell.length_b   1.000
_cell.length_c   1.000
_cell.angle_alpha   90.00
_cell.angle_beta   90.00
_cell.angle_gamma   90.00
#
_symmetry.space_group_name_H-M   'P 1'
#
loop_
_entity.id
_entity.type
_entity.pdbx_description
1 polymer ?
#
loop_
_entity_poly.entity_id
_entity_poly.type
_entity_poly.pdbx_seq_one_letter_code
_entity_poly.pdbx_strand_id
1 'polypeptide(L)'
;MPESKPTLRREQIAGMNIHYIMWSLDYFLDVQQRLGFESIELWCAEPHVTLDHTGYFEAEVLAKKAADRGLRYRTLCPENVVYPWQYCARKPLHEQRSLAYFKHGIELAEVLGCDRMSVNSGWGDWDEDREEAWKCSREHLSILAEYAGEHGLVLTMESLRPEESNLVTTVSDAKRMIDEVASPYLQPMVDTTAMGVAGETLEDWFAAFGDGAIHEMHFIDGDPYGHLVWGDGKHDMDAFVATLNAHGFDGMLGQEITDGRYYDDPAAADAKNMAAFEKYLID
;
A
#
# COMPACT_ATOMS: atom_id res chain seq x y z
N MET A 1 -6.85 -31.41 -3.57
CA MET A 1 -7.66 -30.43 -2.80
C MET A 1 -8.86 -30.07 -3.66
N PRO A 2 -10.06 -29.80 -3.16
CA PRO A 2 -11.13 -29.31 -4.01
C PRO A 2 -10.66 -28.00 -4.66
N GLU A 3 -10.89 -27.84 -5.96
CA GLU A 3 -10.62 -26.60 -6.68
C GLU A 3 -11.34 -25.47 -5.94
N SER A 4 -10.60 -24.45 -5.55
CA SER A 4 -11.20 -23.25 -4.93
C SER A 4 -12.13 -22.61 -5.95
N LYS A 5 -13.39 -22.34 -5.57
CA LYS A 5 -14.29 -21.61 -6.44
C LYS A 5 -13.73 -20.19 -6.65
N PRO A 6 -13.89 -19.61 -7.85
CA PRO A 6 -13.56 -18.20 -8.08
C PRO A 6 -14.31 -17.31 -7.09
N THR A 7 -13.63 -16.35 -6.48
CA THR A 7 -14.18 -15.52 -5.41
C THR A 7 -13.70 -14.07 -5.47
N LEU A 8 -12.62 -13.79 -6.19
CA LEU A 8 -12.09 -12.44 -6.32
C LEU A 8 -12.74 -11.71 -7.50
N ARG A 9 -13.04 -10.44 -7.31
CA ARG A 9 -13.46 -9.55 -8.38
C ARG A 9 -12.24 -8.86 -8.98
N ARG A 10 -12.25 -8.64 -10.28
CA ARG A 10 -11.15 -7.97 -10.99
C ARG A 10 -10.85 -6.58 -10.42
N GLU A 11 -11.87 -5.83 -10.02
CA GLU A 11 -11.73 -4.53 -9.40
C GLU A 11 -10.99 -4.52 -8.04
N GLN A 12 -10.84 -5.69 -7.40
CA GLN A 12 -10.05 -5.80 -6.16
C GLN A 12 -8.54 -5.84 -6.43
N ILE A 13 -8.13 -6.19 -7.65
CA ILE A 13 -6.71 -6.27 -8.01
C ILE A 13 -6.27 -4.91 -8.54
N ALA A 14 -5.38 -4.25 -7.81
CA ALA A 14 -4.86 -2.95 -8.18
C ALA A 14 -3.42 -3.06 -8.68
N GLY A 15 -3.18 -2.62 -9.91
CA GLY A 15 -1.82 -2.47 -10.40
C GLY A 15 -1.13 -1.28 -9.75
N MET A 16 0.19 -1.38 -9.53
CA MET A 16 0.99 -0.34 -8.91
C MET A 16 2.16 0.06 -9.83
N ASN A 17 2.47 1.34 -9.89
CA ASN A 17 3.45 1.87 -10.86
C ASN A 17 4.92 1.81 -10.38
N ILE A 18 5.20 1.25 -9.22
CA ILE A 18 6.53 1.32 -8.58
C ILE A 18 7.64 0.65 -9.42
N HIS A 19 7.39 -0.49 -10.04
CA HIS A 19 8.39 -1.16 -10.88
C HIS A 19 8.49 -0.58 -12.30
N TYR A 20 7.70 0.45 -12.61
CA TYR A 20 7.82 1.25 -13.84
C TYR A 20 8.75 2.46 -13.69
N ILE A 21 9.62 2.47 -12.70
CA ILE A 21 10.48 3.62 -12.36
C ILE A 21 11.33 4.17 -13.55
N MET A 22 11.60 3.35 -14.57
CA MET A 22 12.31 3.75 -15.79
C MET A 22 11.40 3.98 -16.99
N TRP A 23 10.07 3.96 -16.76
CA TRP A 23 9.05 4.07 -17.80
C TRP A 23 8.12 5.25 -17.51
N SER A 24 7.39 5.72 -18.52
CA SER A 24 6.42 6.79 -18.29
C SER A 24 5.15 6.27 -17.59
N LEU A 25 4.48 7.13 -16.83
CA LEU A 25 3.19 6.83 -16.25
C LEU A 25 2.13 6.47 -17.31
N ASP A 26 2.18 7.13 -18.47
CA ASP A 26 1.27 6.79 -19.59
C ASP A 26 1.48 5.36 -20.08
N TYR A 27 2.72 4.90 -20.20
CA TYR A 27 3.01 3.51 -20.56
C TYR A 27 2.49 2.53 -19.52
N PHE A 28 2.69 2.81 -18.22
CA PHE A 28 2.10 2.01 -17.14
C PHE A 28 0.58 1.91 -17.29
N LEU A 29 -0.13 3.03 -17.40
CA LEU A 29 -1.58 3.04 -17.52
C LEU A 29 -2.07 2.31 -18.79
N ASP A 30 -1.36 2.43 -19.92
CA ASP A 30 -1.68 1.70 -21.16
C ASP A 30 -1.50 0.17 -20.97
N VAL A 31 -0.49 -0.26 -20.20
CA VAL A 31 -0.29 -1.67 -19.85
C VAL A 31 -1.42 -2.17 -18.96
N GLN A 32 -1.77 -1.42 -17.91
CA GLN A 32 -2.84 -1.81 -17.00
C GLN A 32 -4.18 -1.98 -17.73
N GLN A 33 -4.54 -1.02 -18.59
CA GLN A 33 -5.73 -1.11 -19.45
C GLN A 33 -5.69 -2.38 -20.32
N ARG A 34 -4.57 -2.62 -21.01
CA ARG A 34 -4.42 -3.78 -21.91
C ARG A 34 -4.53 -5.12 -21.18
N LEU A 35 -4.07 -5.20 -19.93
CA LEU A 35 -4.14 -6.39 -19.09
C LEU A 35 -5.48 -6.54 -18.34
N GLY A 36 -6.39 -5.58 -18.51
CA GLY A 36 -7.73 -5.63 -17.93
C GLY A 36 -7.78 -5.31 -16.44
N PHE A 37 -6.80 -4.58 -15.90
CA PHE A 37 -6.96 -3.97 -14.58
C PHE A 37 -8.06 -2.90 -14.63
N GLU A 38 -8.72 -2.69 -13.51
CA GLU A 38 -9.73 -1.64 -13.32
C GLU A 38 -9.30 -0.66 -12.23
N SER A 39 -8.47 -1.12 -11.30
CA SER A 39 -8.02 -0.41 -10.11
C SER A 39 -6.52 -0.15 -10.15
N ILE A 40 -6.13 1.02 -9.66
CA ILE A 40 -4.73 1.45 -9.54
C ILE A 40 -4.45 1.90 -8.11
N GLU A 41 -3.35 1.43 -7.57
CA GLU A 41 -2.64 2.03 -6.47
C GLU A 41 -1.56 2.95 -7.03
N LEU A 42 -1.62 4.25 -6.72
CA LEU A 42 -0.66 5.20 -7.24
C LEU A 42 0.50 5.40 -6.27
N TRP A 43 1.64 4.80 -6.59
CA TRP A 43 2.89 5.12 -5.90
C TRP A 43 3.37 6.51 -6.33
N CYS A 44 3.54 7.39 -5.34
CA CYS A 44 3.89 8.79 -5.54
C CYS A 44 5.38 9.03 -5.25
N ALA A 45 6.17 8.92 -6.31
CA ALA A 45 7.58 9.31 -6.35
C ALA A 45 7.97 9.71 -7.76
N GLU A 46 9.14 10.35 -7.90
CA GLU A 46 9.75 10.55 -9.21
C GLU A 46 10.06 9.19 -9.88
N PRO A 47 9.86 9.07 -11.21
CA PRO A 47 9.58 10.15 -12.16
C PRO A 47 8.07 10.38 -12.42
N HIS A 48 7.17 9.73 -11.70
CA HIS A 48 5.74 9.73 -12.02
C HIS A 48 4.98 10.87 -11.36
N VAL A 49 5.08 10.99 -10.04
CA VAL A 49 4.33 11.99 -9.25
C VAL A 49 5.20 12.46 -8.10
N THR A 50 5.39 13.77 -7.99
CA THR A 50 6.11 14.40 -6.88
C THR A 50 5.13 15.14 -6.00
N LEU A 51 4.90 14.67 -4.78
CA LEU A 51 3.92 15.28 -3.88
C LEU A 51 4.29 16.72 -3.47
N ASP A 52 5.59 17.03 -3.35
CA ASP A 52 6.06 18.36 -2.97
C ASP A 52 5.74 19.46 -4.01
N HIS A 53 5.53 19.09 -5.27
CA HIS A 53 5.43 20.03 -6.40
C HIS A 53 4.17 19.81 -7.23
N THR A 54 3.40 18.76 -6.96
CA THR A 54 2.18 18.47 -7.71
C THR A 54 1.11 19.49 -7.35
N GLY A 55 0.70 20.28 -8.30
CA GLY A 55 -0.43 21.20 -8.14
C GLY A 55 -1.76 20.50 -8.44
N TYR A 56 -2.86 21.07 -7.97
CA TYR A 56 -4.19 20.49 -8.19
C TYR A 56 -4.54 20.30 -9.66
N PHE A 57 -4.05 21.18 -10.55
CA PHE A 57 -4.33 21.02 -11.97
C PHE A 57 -3.61 19.78 -12.56
N GLU A 58 -2.45 19.39 -12.03
CA GLU A 58 -1.78 18.16 -12.40
C GLU A 58 -2.54 16.94 -11.86
N ALA A 59 -3.13 17.03 -10.68
CA ALA A 59 -4.00 16.02 -10.13
C ALA A 59 -5.22 15.73 -11.04
N GLU A 60 -5.87 16.77 -11.56
CA GLU A 60 -6.97 16.64 -12.52
C GLU A 60 -6.49 15.97 -13.83
N VAL A 61 -5.27 16.29 -14.29
CA VAL A 61 -4.66 15.63 -15.45
C VAL A 61 -4.40 14.16 -15.17
N LEU A 62 -3.89 13.80 -13.99
CA LEU A 62 -3.67 12.41 -13.57
C LEU A 62 -5.00 11.64 -13.51
N ALA A 63 -6.02 12.22 -12.88
CA ALA A 63 -7.35 11.62 -12.81
C ALA A 63 -7.91 11.35 -14.21
N LYS A 64 -7.79 12.32 -15.12
CA LYS A 64 -8.23 12.17 -16.51
C LYS A 64 -7.48 11.09 -17.26
N LYS A 65 -6.17 10.97 -17.09
CA LYS A 65 -5.35 9.93 -17.74
C LYS A 65 -5.82 8.51 -17.41
N ALA A 66 -6.17 8.26 -16.15
CA ALA A 66 -6.72 6.98 -15.73
C ALA A 66 -8.14 6.77 -16.29
N ALA A 67 -9.02 7.77 -16.15
CA ALA A 67 -10.40 7.70 -16.61
C ALA A 67 -10.52 7.48 -18.12
N ASP A 68 -9.68 8.12 -18.95
CA ASP A 68 -9.62 7.93 -20.41
C ASP A 68 -9.31 6.47 -20.81
N ARG A 69 -8.75 5.67 -19.89
CA ARG A 69 -8.41 4.25 -20.06
C ARG A 69 -9.38 3.29 -19.35
N GLY A 70 -10.43 3.82 -18.73
CA GLY A 70 -11.35 3.02 -17.90
C GLY A 70 -10.76 2.55 -16.58
N LEU A 71 -9.66 3.17 -16.15
CA LEU A 71 -8.99 2.90 -14.88
C LEU A 71 -9.42 3.91 -13.82
N ARG A 72 -9.33 3.53 -12.55
CA ARG A 72 -9.53 4.44 -11.42
C ARG A 72 -8.44 4.25 -10.38
N TYR A 73 -7.98 5.35 -9.82
CA TYR A 73 -7.15 5.29 -8.62
C TYR A 73 -8.02 4.90 -7.42
N ARG A 74 -7.55 3.95 -6.62
CA ARG A 74 -8.24 3.46 -5.42
C ARG A 74 -7.54 3.89 -4.16
N THR A 75 -6.22 3.84 -4.20
CA THR A 75 -5.37 4.25 -3.09
C THR A 75 -4.15 5.00 -3.61
N LEU A 76 -3.56 5.77 -2.73
CA LEU A 76 -2.33 6.52 -2.98
C LEU A 76 -1.26 6.05 -1.99
N CYS A 77 -0.07 5.74 -2.48
CA CYS A 77 1.08 5.33 -1.70
C CYS A 77 2.19 6.39 -1.79
N PRO A 78 2.33 7.29 -0.79
CA PRO A 78 3.42 8.25 -0.76
C PRO A 78 4.75 7.56 -0.51
N GLU A 79 5.76 7.77 -1.36
CA GLU A 79 7.11 7.28 -1.10
C GLU A 79 7.72 7.96 0.12
N ASN A 80 8.12 7.19 1.11
CA ASN A 80 8.68 7.74 2.35
C ASN A 80 9.63 6.79 3.10
N VAL A 81 9.85 5.58 2.60
CA VAL A 81 10.73 4.60 3.26
C VAL A 81 12.18 5.06 3.18
N VAL A 82 12.82 5.22 4.33
CA VAL A 82 14.21 5.70 4.53
C VAL A 82 14.58 7.02 3.83
N TYR A 83 13.58 7.83 3.49
CA TYR A 83 13.74 9.15 2.87
C TYR A 83 13.42 10.30 3.84
N PRO A 84 13.59 11.58 3.40
CA PRO A 84 13.45 12.74 4.30
C PRO A 84 12.07 12.88 4.92
N TRP A 85 11.03 12.47 4.21
CA TRP A 85 9.65 12.57 4.67
C TRP A 85 9.31 11.32 5.48
N GLN A 86 8.96 11.47 6.75
CA GLN A 86 8.62 10.33 7.59
C GLN A 86 7.67 10.70 8.72
N TYR A 87 6.94 9.71 9.20
CA TYR A 87 5.95 9.85 10.27
C TYR A 87 6.56 10.06 11.67
N CYS A 88 7.87 9.87 11.84
CA CYS A 88 8.60 10.12 13.09
C CYS A 88 9.63 11.25 12.96
N ALA A 89 9.26 12.37 12.31
CA ALA A 89 10.13 13.52 12.15
C ALA A 89 10.11 14.39 13.41
N ARG A 90 11.20 14.41 14.18
CA ARG A 90 11.27 15.08 15.50
C ARG A 90 11.93 16.46 15.51
N LYS A 91 12.60 16.85 14.42
CA LYS A 91 13.18 18.17 14.28
C LYS A 91 12.13 19.12 13.71
N PRO A 92 11.88 20.32 14.28
CA PRO A 92 10.73 21.16 13.93
C PRO A 92 10.55 21.44 12.43
N LEU A 93 11.63 21.71 11.71
CA LEU A 93 11.55 21.94 10.26
C LEU A 93 11.23 20.64 9.50
N HIS A 94 11.80 19.53 9.93
CA HIS A 94 11.57 18.21 9.34
C HIS A 94 10.13 17.74 9.60
N GLU A 95 9.65 17.89 10.83
CA GLU A 95 8.27 17.65 11.22
C GLU A 95 7.28 18.44 10.37
N GLN A 96 7.46 19.78 10.28
CA GLN A 96 6.61 20.62 9.49
C GLN A 96 6.54 20.19 8.02
N ARG A 97 7.68 19.85 7.42
CA ARG A 97 7.76 19.43 6.02
C ARG A 97 7.18 18.04 5.79
N SER A 98 7.41 17.11 6.70
CA SER A 98 6.84 15.76 6.63
C SER A 98 5.31 15.80 6.74
N LEU A 99 4.76 16.52 7.70
CA LEU A 99 3.31 16.69 7.82
C LEU A 99 2.71 17.39 6.58
N ALA A 100 3.38 18.42 6.04
CA ALA A 100 2.92 19.07 4.81
C ALA A 100 2.93 18.12 3.62
N TYR A 101 3.95 17.28 3.48
CA TYR A 101 4.06 16.28 2.42
C TYR A 101 2.90 15.27 2.47
N PHE A 102 2.63 14.68 3.64
CA PHE A 102 1.55 13.71 3.77
C PHE A 102 0.16 14.33 3.66
N LYS A 103 -0.04 15.56 4.16
CA LYS A 103 -1.29 16.31 3.94
C LYS A 103 -1.54 16.59 2.47
N HIS A 104 -0.50 16.96 1.73
CA HIS A 104 -0.60 17.14 0.28
C HIS A 104 -0.94 15.81 -0.42
N GLY A 105 -0.42 14.67 0.06
CA GLY A 105 -0.83 13.35 -0.41
C GLY A 105 -2.32 13.09 -0.19
N ILE A 106 -2.87 13.43 0.98
CA ILE A 106 -4.31 13.31 1.29
C ILE A 106 -5.14 14.18 0.34
N GLU A 107 -4.75 15.43 0.12
CA GLU A 107 -5.42 16.34 -0.81
C GLU A 107 -5.37 15.83 -2.26
N LEU A 108 -4.24 15.28 -2.70
CA LEU A 108 -4.12 14.64 -4.01
C LEU A 108 -5.04 13.42 -4.12
N ALA A 109 -5.06 12.56 -3.10
CA ALA A 109 -5.91 11.37 -3.06
C ALA A 109 -7.40 11.73 -3.17
N GLU A 110 -7.86 12.80 -2.50
CA GLU A 110 -9.23 13.32 -2.63
C GLU A 110 -9.54 13.73 -4.08
N VAL A 111 -8.66 14.50 -4.72
CA VAL A 111 -8.87 14.95 -6.12
C VAL A 111 -8.88 13.75 -7.09
N LEU A 112 -8.07 12.74 -6.83
CA LEU A 112 -8.02 11.50 -7.64
C LEU A 112 -9.24 10.58 -7.39
N GLY A 113 -10.03 10.85 -6.36
CA GLY A 113 -11.16 10.03 -5.95
C GLY A 113 -10.76 8.72 -5.28
N CYS A 114 -9.58 8.71 -4.64
CA CYS A 114 -9.16 7.58 -3.81
C CYS A 114 -9.99 7.49 -2.53
N ASP A 115 -10.21 6.28 -2.05
CA ASP A 115 -10.85 6.05 -0.75
C ASP A 115 -9.81 6.01 0.39
N ARG A 116 -8.54 5.76 0.06
CA ARG A 116 -7.47 5.43 1.00
C ARG A 116 -6.14 6.06 0.62
N MET A 117 -5.26 6.14 1.61
CA MET A 117 -3.84 6.42 1.43
C MET A 117 -3.04 5.52 2.37
N SER A 118 -2.08 4.76 1.83
CA SER A 118 -1.19 3.95 2.65
C SER A 118 -0.25 4.83 3.47
N VAL A 119 0.02 4.41 4.68
CA VAL A 119 0.93 5.05 5.63
C VAL A 119 1.72 3.99 6.39
N ASN A 120 2.86 4.38 6.95
CA ASN A 120 3.62 3.54 7.86
C ASN A 120 4.00 4.31 9.13
N SER A 121 4.78 3.71 9.99
CA SER A 121 5.17 4.34 11.27
C SER A 121 6.40 5.25 11.17
N GLY A 122 7.08 5.30 10.03
CA GLY A 122 8.43 5.85 9.99
C GLY A 122 9.42 5.02 10.81
N TRP A 123 10.49 5.64 11.25
CA TRP A 123 11.56 4.99 12.00
C TRP A 123 12.21 5.98 12.98
N GLY A 124 12.78 5.46 14.05
CA GLY A 124 13.59 6.21 15.03
C GLY A 124 15.08 5.87 14.90
N ASP A 125 15.94 6.76 15.39
CA ASP A 125 17.38 6.50 15.44
C ASP A 125 17.67 5.34 16.39
N TRP A 126 18.53 4.38 15.99
CA TRP A 126 18.83 3.18 16.76
C TRP A 126 19.57 3.45 18.09
N ASP A 127 20.21 4.61 18.22
CA ASP A 127 20.93 5.07 19.41
C ASP A 127 20.08 5.98 20.31
N GLU A 128 18.79 6.15 19.99
CA GLU A 128 17.82 6.92 20.78
C GLU A 128 16.72 6.03 21.35
N ASP A 129 15.88 6.61 22.22
CA ASP A 129 14.79 5.88 22.85
C ASP A 129 13.68 5.59 21.84
N ARG A 130 13.42 4.30 21.57
CA ARG A 130 12.37 3.83 20.65
C ARG A 130 10.97 4.35 21.06
N GLU A 131 10.69 4.48 22.37
CA GLU A 131 9.37 4.94 22.83
C GLU A 131 9.14 6.43 22.53
N GLU A 132 10.19 7.26 22.53
CA GLU A 132 10.08 8.65 22.09
C GLU A 132 9.81 8.75 20.57
N ALA A 133 10.43 7.89 19.77
CA ALA A 133 10.12 7.78 18.34
C ALA A 133 8.70 7.28 18.11
N TRP A 134 8.27 6.26 18.85
CA TRP A 134 6.92 5.72 18.84
C TRP A 134 5.86 6.79 19.14
N LYS A 135 6.06 7.54 20.19
CA LYS A 135 5.16 8.65 20.59
C LYS A 135 5.06 9.71 19.50
N CYS A 136 6.18 10.10 18.91
CA CYS A 136 6.20 11.06 17.80
C CYS A 136 5.40 10.54 16.58
N SER A 137 5.65 9.29 16.18
CA SER A 137 4.89 8.63 15.09
C SER A 137 3.39 8.62 15.38
N ARG A 138 3.00 8.19 16.57
CA ARG A 138 1.61 8.16 16.99
C ARG A 138 0.95 9.55 16.93
N GLU A 139 1.64 10.60 17.39
CA GLU A 139 1.12 11.99 17.37
C GLU A 139 0.93 12.47 15.93
N HIS A 140 1.89 12.22 15.03
CA HIS A 140 1.78 12.59 13.62
C HIS A 140 0.66 11.80 12.92
N LEU A 141 0.56 10.50 13.18
CA LEU A 141 -0.51 9.67 12.61
C LEU A 141 -1.89 10.11 13.10
N SER A 142 -2.00 10.55 14.37
CA SER A 142 -3.27 11.11 14.87
C SER A 142 -3.67 12.38 14.11
N ILE A 143 -2.71 13.30 13.90
CA ILE A 143 -2.94 14.54 13.14
C ILE A 143 -3.37 14.23 11.69
N LEU A 144 -2.67 13.28 11.06
CA LEU A 144 -2.94 12.92 9.67
C LEU A 144 -4.24 12.14 9.51
N ALA A 145 -4.59 11.27 10.46
CA ALA A 145 -5.84 10.53 10.44
C ALA A 145 -7.07 11.46 10.56
N GLU A 146 -7.01 12.46 11.46
CA GLU A 146 -8.05 13.48 11.55
C GLU A 146 -8.18 14.26 10.24
N TYR A 147 -7.04 14.69 9.68
CA TYR A 147 -7.01 15.42 8.42
C TYR A 147 -7.57 14.59 7.25
N ALA A 148 -7.21 13.30 7.18
CA ALA A 148 -7.76 12.38 6.18
C ALA A 148 -9.29 12.26 6.32
N GLY A 149 -9.80 12.16 7.55
CA GLY A 149 -11.24 12.14 7.82
C GLY A 149 -11.97 13.40 7.34
N GLU A 150 -11.36 14.59 7.48
CA GLU A 150 -11.90 15.84 6.95
C GLU A 150 -12.01 15.84 5.42
N HIS A 151 -11.14 15.10 4.74
CA HIS A 151 -11.10 14.91 3.28
C HIS A 151 -11.86 13.65 2.80
N GLY A 152 -12.53 12.92 3.71
CA GLY A 152 -13.31 11.74 3.38
C GLY A 152 -12.47 10.49 3.07
N LEU A 153 -11.21 10.45 3.49
CA LEU A 153 -10.28 9.35 3.31
C LEU A 153 -10.03 8.57 4.60
N VAL A 154 -9.51 7.35 4.43
CA VAL A 154 -8.98 6.52 5.51
C VAL A 154 -7.49 6.25 5.23
N LEU A 155 -6.65 6.40 6.25
CA LEU A 155 -5.27 5.98 6.21
C LEU A 155 -5.17 4.49 6.52
N THR A 156 -4.33 3.77 5.77
CA THR A 156 -4.10 2.34 5.96
C THR A 156 -2.66 2.10 6.44
N MET A 157 -2.52 1.63 7.68
CA MET A 157 -1.23 1.42 8.36
C MET A 157 -0.61 0.11 7.89
N GLU A 158 0.48 0.23 7.18
CA GLU A 158 1.33 -0.87 6.76
C GLU A 158 2.38 -1.20 7.83
N SER A 159 2.60 -2.48 8.09
CA SER A 159 3.82 -2.94 8.77
C SER A 159 4.95 -3.08 7.77
N LEU A 160 6.14 -2.67 8.17
CA LEU A 160 7.33 -2.70 7.31
C LEU A 160 8.33 -3.75 7.78
N ARG A 161 9.29 -4.09 6.91
CA ARG A 161 10.42 -4.93 7.28
C ARG A 161 11.38 -4.20 8.22
N PRO A 162 12.17 -4.91 9.04
CA PRO A 162 13.12 -4.29 9.98
C PRO A 162 14.18 -3.38 9.33
N GLU A 163 14.42 -3.51 8.03
CA GLU A 163 15.31 -2.65 7.26
C GLU A 163 14.69 -1.29 6.90
N GLU A 164 13.37 -1.19 6.99
CA GLU A 164 12.58 -0.02 6.60
C GLU A 164 12.03 0.73 7.80
N SER A 165 11.78 0.02 8.89
CA SER A 165 11.28 0.60 10.14
C SER A 165 11.77 -0.20 11.36
N ASN A 166 11.91 0.49 12.49
CA ASN A 166 12.14 -0.14 13.79
C ASN A 166 10.98 0.14 14.77
N LEU A 167 9.83 0.57 14.24
CA LEU A 167 8.64 0.87 15.04
C LEU A 167 7.54 -0.17 14.80
N VAL A 168 6.82 -0.10 13.69
CA VAL A 168 5.76 -1.05 13.37
C VAL A 168 6.28 -2.07 12.35
N THR A 169 6.63 -3.27 12.82
CA THR A 169 7.19 -4.36 12.01
C THR A 169 6.47 -5.68 12.21
N THR A 170 5.45 -5.70 13.07
CA THR A 170 4.66 -6.89 13.38
C THR A 170 3.18 -6.54 13.50
N VAL A 171 2.32 -7.55 13.43
CA VAL A 171 0.87 -7.39 13.67
C VAL A 171 0.59 -6.82 15.06
N SER A 172 1.37 -7.19 16.07
CA SER A 172 1.22 -6.66 17.43
C SER A 172 1.61 -5.20 17.54
N ASP A 173 2.66 -4.75 16.83
CA ASP A 173 3.03 -3.35 16.75
C ASP A 173 1.95 -2.53 16.03
N ALA A 174 1.45 -3.04 14.88
CA ALA A 174 0.37 -2.39 14.13
C ALA A 174 -0.88 -2.24 14.99
N LYS A 175 -1.28 -3.30 15.70
CA LYS A 175 -2.42 -3.26 16.64
C LYS A 175 -2.22 -2.23 17.73
N ARG A 176 -1.04 -2.19 18.37
CA ARG A 176 -0.71 -1.20 19.39
C ARG A 176 -0.80 0.22 18.84
N MET A 177 -0.22 0.49 17.67
CA MET A 177 -0.20 1.84 17.09
C MET A 177 -1.63 2.31 16.78
N ILE A 178 -2.42 1.48 16.14
CA ILE A 178 -3.81 1.80 15.76
C ILE A 178 -4.67 2.01 17.02
N ASP A 179 -4.53 1.16 18.04
CA ASP A 179 -5.27 1.31 19.29
C ASP A 179 -4.87 2.59 20.05
N GLU A 180 -3.59 2.97 20.02
CA GLU A 180 -3.11 4.19 20.69
C GLU A 180 -3.48 5.48 19.93
N VAL A 181 -3.54 5.45 18.59
CA VAL A 181 -4.07 6.55 17.76
C VAL A 181 -5.57 6.70 17.96
N ALA A 182 -6.28 5.58 18.10
CA ALA A 182 -7.72 5.49 18.40
C ALA A 182 -8.61 6.33 17.44
N SER A 183 -8.24 6.43 16.17
CA SER A 183 -9.00 7.13 15.14
C SER A 183 -9.70 6.14 14.20
N PRO A 184 -10.98 6.35 13.82
CA PRO A 184 -11.65 5.53 12.82
C PRO A 184 -11.06 5.71 11.41
N TYR A 185 -10.24 6.74 11.23
CA TYR A 185 -9.57 7.06 9.97
C TYR A 185 -8.14 6.50 9.87
N LEU A 186 -7.73 5.61 10.79
CA LEU A 186 -6.52 4.80 10.69
C LEU A 186 -6.88 3.33 10.83
N GLN A 187 -6.71 2.56 9.78
CA GLN A 187 -7.06 1.14 9.69
C GLN A 187 -5.83 0.28 9.39
N PRO A 188 -5.86 -1.03 9.67
CA PRO A 188 -4.75 -1.92 9.33
C PRO A 188 -4.67 -2.18 7.83
N MET A 189 -3.43 -2.35 7.34
CA MET A 189 -3.07 -2.85 6.04
C MET A 189 -2.04 -3.97 6.19
N VAL A 190 -2.09 -4.96 5.34
CA VAL A 190 -1.13 -6.08 5.34
C VAL A 190 -0.24 -5.98 4.12
N ASP A 191 1.07 -6.01 4.31
CA ASP A 191 2.03 -6.38 3.27
C ASP A 191 2.42 -7.85 3.46
N THR A 192 2.18 -8.69 2.45
CA THR A 192 2.43 -10.13 2.55
C THR A 192 3.92 -10.47 2.65
N THR A 193 4.80 -9.62 2.14
CA THR A 193 6.26 -9.78 2.29
C THR A 193 6.70 -9.40 3.71
N ALA A 194 6.30 -8.23 4.22
CA ALA A 194 6.64 -7.81 5.58
C ALA A 194 6.07 -8.80 6.61
N MET A 195 4.83 -9.24 6.43
CA MET A 195 4.19 -10.31 7.22
C MET A 195 5.04 -11.59 7.21
N GLY A 196 5.47 -12.06 6.03
CA GLY A 196 6.31 -13.24 5.89
C GLY A 196 7.68 -13.11 6.56
N VAL A 197 8.32 -11.92 6.46
CA VAL A 197 9.58 -11.59 7.13
C VAL A 197 9.42 -11.60 8.65
N ALA A 198 8.29 -11.12 9.17
CA ALA A 198 7.96 -11.19 10.60
C ALA A 198 7.64 -12.61 11.07
N GLY A 199 7.48 -13.59 10.17
CA GLY A 199 7.09 -14.96 10.47
C GLY A 199 5.62 -15.10 10.87
N GLU A 200 4.80 -14.17 10.43
CA GLU A 200 3.37 -14.10 10.69
C GLU A 200 2.55 -14.64 9.52
N THR A 201 1.26 -14.82 9.74
CA THR A 201 0.29 -15.33 8.76
C THR A 201 -0.90 -14.38 8.61
N LEU A 202 -1.67 -14.49 7.54
CA LEU A 202 -2.93 -13.74 7.39
C LEU A 202 -3.91 -14.03 8.53
N GLU A 203 -3.93 -15.27 9.05
CA GLU A 203 -4.77 -15.63 10.21
C GLU A 203 -4.40 -14.83 11.46
N ASP A 204 -3.10 -14.53 11.70
CA ASP A 204 -2.66 -13.70 12.83
C ASP A 204 -3.22 -12.27 12.69
N TRP A 205 -3.24 -11.73 11.49
CA TRP A 205 -3.78 -10.41 11.19
C TRP A 205 -5.30 -10.37 11.37
N PHE A 206 -6.05 -11.32 10.81
CA PHE A 206 -7.49 -11.40 11.02
C PHE A 206 -7.85 -11.67 12.49
N ALA A 207 -7.05 -12.48 13.21
CA ALA A 207 -7.26 -12.70 14.64
C ALA A 207 -7.04 -11.41 15.47
N ALA A 208 -6.08 -10.56 15.08
CA ALA A 208 -5.78 -9.32 15.80
C ALA A 208 -6.82 -8.22 15.56
N PHE A 209 -7.32 -8.09 14.33
CA PHE A 209 -8.16 -6.97 13.93
C PHE A 209 -9.64 -7.33 13.73
N GLY A 210 -9.95 -8.60 13.49
CA GLY A 210 -11.29 -9.10 13.18
C GLY A 210 -11.67 -8.99 11.71
N ASP A 211 -12.72 -9.73 11.34
CA ASP A 211 -13.27 -9.70 9.99
C ASP A 211 -13.81 -8.30 9.65
N GLY A 212 -13.57 -7.85 8.43
CA GLY A 212 -14.03 -6.56 7.93
C GLY A 212 -13.27 -5.34 8.44
N ALA A 213 -12.12 -5.52 9.14
CA ALA A 213 -11.24 -4.42 9.54
C ALA A 213 -10.11 -4.14 8.54
N ILE A 214 -9.68 -5.16 7.81
CA ILE A 214 -8.62 -5.06 6.80
C ILE A 214 -9.28 -4.87 5.43
N HIS A 215 -8.96 -3.76 4.77
CA HIS A 215 -9.56 -3.41 3.47
C HIS A 215 -8.54 -3.22 2.35
N GLU A 216 -7.26 -3.36 2.67
CA GLU A 216 -6.15 -3.17 1.74
C GLU A 216 -4.99 -4.08 2.10
N MET A 217 -4.35 -4.63 1.09
CA MET A 217 -3.14 -5.42 1.21
C MET A 217 -2.21 -5.15 0.04
N HIS A 218 -0.90 -5.10 0.29
CA HIS A 218 0.08 -5.45 -0.72
C HIS A 218 0.12 -6.97 -0.80
N PHE A 219 -0.45 -7.50 -1.87
CA PHE A 219 -0.67 -8.93 -2.04
C PHE A 219 0.23 -9.48 -3.15
N ILE A 220 1.46 -9.77 -2.76
CA ILE A 220 2.56 -10.15 -3.65
C ILE A 220 3.27 -11.39 -3.13
N ASP A 221 4.09 -12.01 -3.97
CA ASP A 221 4.90 -13.17 -3.59
C ASP A 221 6.22 -12.75 -2.92
N GLY A 222 6.84 -13.65 -2.16
CA GLY A 222 8.11 -13.43 -1.48
C GLY A 222 8.80 -14.74 -1.06
N ASP A 223 10.10 -14.65 -0.61
CA ASP A 223 10.89 -15.81 -0.15
C ASP A 223 11.86 -15.50 1.01
N PRO A 224 11.40 -15.15 2.22
CA PRO A 224 10.26 -14.31 2.53
C PRO A 224 10.42 -12.88 2.02
N TYR A 225 11.66 -12.46 1.72
CA TYR A 225 12.00 -11.15 1.15
C TYR A 225 11.68 -11.08 -0.34
N GLY A 226 11.64 -9.87 -0.85
CA GLY A 226 11.40 -9.54 -2.24
C GLY A 226 9.91 -9.40 -2.53
N HIS A 227 9.51 -8.26 -3.06
CA HIS A 227 8.17 -8.05 -3.58
C HIS A 227 8.14 -8.62 -5.00
N LEU A 228 7.75 -9.89 -5.10
CA LEU A 228 7.87 -10.68 -6.31
C LEU A 228 6.53 -10.88 -7.00
N VAL A 229 6.59 -11.07 -8.30
CA VAL A 229 5.45 -11.57 -9.08
C VAL A 229 5.04 -12.95 -8.56
N TRP A 230 3.75 -13.20 -8.45
CA TRP A 230 3.21 -14.50 -8.03
C TRP A 230 3.79 -15.66 -8.85
N GLY A 231 4.36 -16.63 -8.14
CA GLY A 231 5.06 -17.79 -8.69
C GLY A 231 6.58 -17.62 -8.84
N ASP A 232 7.15 -16.49 -8.43
CA ASP A 232 8.61 -16.28 -8.38
C ASP A 232 9.16 -16.38 -6.94
N GLY A 233 8.30 -16.40 -5.93
CA GLY A 233 8.60 -16.62 -4.53
C GLY A 233 8.16 -18.00 -4.03
N LYS A 234 7.79 -18.06 -2.75
CA LYS A 234 7.39 -19.30 -2.06
C LYS A 234 6.07 -19.20 -1.30
N HIS A 235 5.38 -18.06 -1.38
CA HIS A 235 4.07 -17.93 -0.76
C HIS A 235 3.06 -18.85 -1.45
N ASP A 236 2.20 -19.47 -0.66
CA ASP A 236 1.10 -20.31 -1.17
C ASP A 236 -0.13 -19.43 -1.45
N MET A 237 -0.26 -18.98 -2.71
CA MET A 237 -1.38 -18.15 -3.13
C MET A 237 -2.74 -18.84 -2.92
N ASP A 238 -2.82 -20.17 -3.08
CA ASP A 238 -4.06 -20.92 -2.84
C ASP A 238 -4.45 -20.86 -1.35
N ALA A 239 -3.49 -21.01 -0.45
CA ALA A 239 -3.72 -20.85 0.98
C ALA A 239 -4.12 -19.42 1.36
N PHE A 240 -3.44 -18.41 0.80
CA PHE A 240 -3.78 -17.01 1.06
C PHE A 240 -5.20 -16.67 0.59
N VAL A 241 -5.57 -17.02 -0.64
CA VAL A 241 -6.92 -16.78 -1.16
C VAL A 241 -7.97 -17.55 -0.35
N ALA A 242 -7.66 -18.78 0.12
CA ALA A 242 -8.57 -19.52 1.00
C ALA A 242 -8.80 -18.78 2.33
N THR A 243 -7.77 -18.22 2.94
CA THR A 243 -7.89 -17.40 4.15
C THR A 243 -8.71 -16.13 3.88
N LEU A 244 -8.43 -15.38 2.80
CA LEU A 244 -9.24 -14.22 2.43
C LEU A 244 -10.72 -14.55 2.33
N ASN A 245 -11.04 -15.68 1.69
CA ASN A 245 -12.42 -16.16 1.55
C ASN A 245 -13.06 -16.56 2.88
N ALA A 246 -12.31 -17.20 3.76
CA ALA A 246 -12.80 -17.63 5.09
C ALA A 246 -13.20 -16.42 5.95
N HIS A 247 -12.48 -15.32 5.81
CA HIS A 247 -12.71 -14.06 6.54
C HIS A 247 -13.59 -13.05 5.77
N GLY A 248 -14.10 -13.42 4.58
CA GLY A 248 -14.98 -12.56 3.78
C GLY A 248 -14.31 -11.26 3.32
N PHE A 249 -12.99 -11.30 3.06
CA PHE A 249 -12.24 -10.14 2.60
C PHE A 249 -12.77 -9.65 1.25
N ASP A 250 -13.15 -8.39 1.18
CA ASP A 250 -13.66 -7.72 -0.03
C ASP A 250 -12.86 -6.46 -0.41
N GLY A 251 -11.72 -6.24 0.26
CA GLY A 251 -10.83 -5.11 0.05
C GLY A 251 -9.98 -5.20 -1.21
N MET A 252 -9.02 -4.29 -1.31
CA MET A 252 -8.09 -4.18 -2.43
C MET A 252 -6.82 -5.02 -2.21
N LEU A 253 -6.31 -5.58 -3.29
CA LEU A 253 -5.08 -6.36 -3.39
C LEU A 253 -4.09 -5.61 -4.29
N GLY A 254 -3.28 -4.73 -3.71
CA GLY A 254 -2.25 -3.94 -4.39
C GLY A 254 -1.08 -4.82 -4.82
N GLN A 255 -0.58 -4.58 -6.03
CA GLN A 255 0.50 -5.36 -6.63
C GLN A 255 1.82 -4.60 -6.53
N GLU A 256 2.33 -4.47 -5.31
CA GLU A 256 3.60 -3.78 -5.02
C GLU A 256 4.81 -4.63 -5.40
N ILE A 257 5.14 -4.66 -6.68
CA ILE A 257 6.29 -5.39 -7.22
C ILE A 257 7.50 -4.46 -7.21
N THR A 258 8.54 -4.74 -6.39
CA THR A 258 9.69 -3.83 -6.24
C THR A 258 11.04 -4.45 -6.61
N ASP A 259 11.10 -5.75 -6.91
CA ASP A 259 12.37 -6.40 -7.26
C ASP A 259 12.89 -5.89 -8.61
N GLY A 260 14.15 -5.44 -8.63
CA GLY A 260 14.78 -4.85 -9.79
C GLY A 260 14.86 -5.74 -11.04
N ARG A 261 14.64 -7.06 -10.88
CA ARG A 261 14.59 -8.00 -12.02
C ARG A 261 13.48 -7.71 -13.02
N TYR A 262 12.46 -6.95 -12.60
CA TYR A 262 11.28 -6.64 -13.41
C TYR A 262 11.34 -5.28 -14.11
N TYR A 263 12.33 -4.45 -13.82
CA TYR A 263 12.41 -3.07 -14.32
C TYR A 263 12.63 -2.98 -15.83
N ASP A 264 13.25 -3.99 -16.44
CA ASP A 264 13.51 -4.01 -17.88
C ASP A 264 12.25 -4.35 -18.70
N ASP A 265 11.34 -5.16 -18.14
CA ASP A 265 10.06 -5.51 -18.76
C ASP A 265 8.93 -5.61 -17.73
N PRO A 266 8.51 -4.48 -17.16
CA PRO A 266 7.46 -4.48 -16.14
C PRO A 266 6.11 -4.94 -16.69
N ALA A 267 5.86 -4.76 -17.97
CA ALA A 267 4.62 -5.22 -18.60
C ALA A 267 4.52 -6.76 -18.63
N ALA A 268 5.62 -7.47 -18.84
CA ALA A 268 5.65 -8.93 -18.74
C ALA A 268 5.47 -9.39 -17.29
N ALA A 269 6.03 -8.65 -16.32
CA ALA A 269 5.82 -8.90 -14.89
C ALA A 269 4.33 -8.80 -14.52
N ASP A 270 3.67 -7.71 -14.89
CA ASP A 270 2.23 -7.52 -14.65
C ASP A 270 1.38 -8.57 -15.36
N ALA A 271 1.71 -8.92 -16.60
CA ALA A 271 0.98 -9.95 -17.33
C ALA A 271 1.07 -11.32 -16.65
N LYS A 272 2.27 -11.70 -16.17
CA LYS A 272 2.47 -12.92 -15.40
C LYS A 272 1.72 -12.87 -14.07
N ASN A 273 1.76 -11.74 -13.40
CA ASN A 273 1.11 -11.54 -12.11
C ASN A 273 -0.42 -11.64 -12.25
N MET A 274 -1.02 -10.95 -13.21
CA MET A 274 -2.46 -11.03 -13.48
C MET A 274 -2.88 -12.46 -13.85
N ALA A 275 -2.07 -13.18 -14.66
CA ALA A 275 -2.36 -14.57 -15.02
C ALA A 275 -2.45 -15.51 -13.80
N ALA A 276 -1.72 -15.21 -12.70
CA ALA A 276 -1.82 -15.96 -11.46
C ALA A 276 -3.19 -15.80 -10.77
N PHE A 277 -3.86 -14.66 -10.95
CA PHE A 277 -5.18 -14.40 -10.40
C PHE A 277 -6.33 -15.01 -11.20
N GLU A 278 -6.14 -15.32 -12.50
CA GLU A 278 -7.23 -15.75 -13.41
C GLU A 278 -8.09 -16.90 -12.85
N LYS A 279 -7.48 -17.88 -12.18
CA LYS A 279 -8.20 -19.03 -11.59
C LYS A 279 -9.09 -18.66 -10.39
N TYR A 280 -8.91 -17.46 -9.82
CA TYR A 280 -9.67 -16.98 -8.65
C TYR A 280 -10.72 -15.93 -9.02
N LEU A 281 -10.67 -15.39 -10.24
CA LEU A 281 -11.57 -14.32 -10.67
C LEU A 281 -12.99 -14.86 -10.91
N ILE A 282 -13.97 -14.11 -10.44
CA ILE A 282 -15.36 -14.26 -10.83
C ILE A 282 -15.53 -13.53 -12.17
N ASP A 283 -16.04 -14.22 -13.19
CA ASP A 283 -16.38 -13.65 -14.49
C ASP A 283 -17.57 -12.64 -14.40
#